data_1f295aef42ac4e0413ae3c62cbdbb1e7
#
_entry.id   1f295aef42ac4e0413ae3c62cbdbb1e7
#
_cell.length_a   1.000
_cell.length_b   1.000
_cell.length_c   1.000
_cell.angle_alpha   90.00
_cell.angle_beta   90.00
_cell.angle_gamma   90.00
#
_symmetry.space_group_name_H-M   'P 1'
#
loop_
_entity.id
_entity.type
_entity.pdbx_description
1 polymer ?
#
loop_
_entity_poly.entity_id
_entity_poly.type
_entity_poly.pdbx_seq_one_letter_code
_entity_poly.pdbx_strand_id
1 'polypeptide(L)'
;RFGVLFLTFLVLFLCYVQRDIIVDAFIATGPVSIILNLSTMALGYYSSKWFGLNLAQRTSITLEVGLQNSTLSIFMALTLLSNYDMSMMPAIYTLVMFLTAGILVRIFSARHNKLRKSEIESSVLAARML
;
A
#
# COMPACT_ATOMS: atom_id res chain seq x y z
N ARG A 1 2.63 5.04 17.41
CA ARG A 1 1.31 5.72 17.32
C ARG A 1 1.44 7.19 16.98
N PHE A 2 2.36 7.93 17.61
CA PHE A 2 2.59 9.36 17.34
C PHE A 2 3.03 9.61 15.87
N GLY A 3 3.95 8.81 15.34
CA GLY A 3 4.42 8.93 13.95
C GLY A 3 3.32 8.74 12.91
N VAL A 4 2.39 7.80 13.15
CA VAL A 4 1.24 7.58 12.25
C VAL A 4 0.30 8.78 12.25
N LEU A 5 0.00 9.33 13.43
CA LEU A 5 -0.83 10.54 13.55
C LEU A 5 -0.19 11.73 12.87
N PHE A 6 1.12 11.93 13.09
CA PHE A 6 1.88 13.00 12.46
C PHE A 6 1.91 12.86 10.92
N LEU A 7 2.19 11.66 10.42
CA LEU A 7 2.18 11.39 8.98
C LEU A 7 0.80 11.62 8.36
N THR A 8 -0.26 11.14 9.03
CA THR A 8 -1.65 11.35 8.58
C THR A 8 -1.98 12.83 8.53
N PHE A 9 -1.63 13.58 9.58
CA PHE A 9 -1.83 15.03 9.62
C PHE A 9 -1.07 15.74 8.49
N LEU A 10 0.19 15.38 8.26
CA LEU A 10 1.02 15.97 7.21
C LEU A 10 0.44 15.70 5.82
N VAL A 11 -0.02 14.47 5.55
CA VAL A 11 -0.67 14.13 4.28
C VAL A 11 -1.95 14.92 4.08
N LEU A 12 -2.82 14.99 5.09
CA LEU A 12 -4.06 15.77 5.02
C LEU A 12 -3.80 17.27 4.84
N PHE A 13 -2.80 17.81 5.52
CA PHE A 13 -2.39 19.20 5.38
C PHE A 13 -1.89 19.50 3.96
N LEU A 14 -1.04 18.65 3.40
CA LEU A 14 -0.56 18.79 2.01
C LEU A 14 -1.72 18.69 1.00
N CYS A 15 -2.66 17.77 1.21
CA CYS A 15 -3.86 17.65 0.37
C CYS A 15 -4.72 18.93 0.45
N TYR A 16 -4.85 19.52 1.62
CA TYR A 16 -5.62 20.76 1.80
C TYR A 16 -4.96 21.96 1.10
N VAL A 17 -3.64 22.11 1.26
CA VAL A 17 -2.86 23.22 0.66
C VAL A 17 -2.84 23.13 -0.86
N GLN A 18 -2.76 21.93 -1.41
CA GLN A 18 -2.64 21.67 -2.86
C GLN A 18 -3.96 21.24 -3.52
N ARG A 19 -5.10 21.46 -2.85
CA ARG A 19 -6.40 20.92 -3.27
C ARG A 19 -6.77 21.20 -4.73
N ASP A 20 -6.49 22.41 -5.21
CA ASP A 20 -6.90 22.84 -6.55
C ASP A 20 -6.11 22.11 -7.64
N ILE A 21 -4.83 21.84 -7.39
CA ILE A 21 -3.95 21.07 -8.30
C ILE A 21 -4.18 19.56 -8.17
N ILE A 22 -4.42 19.08 -6.94
CA ILE A 22 -4.60 17.64 -6.68
C ILE A 22 -5.85 17.09 -7.35
N VAL A 23 -6.95 17.86 -7.39
CA VAL A 23 -8.21 17.39 -8.02
C VAL A 23 -8.01 17.15 -9.50
N ASP A 24 -7.43 18.11 -10.23
CA ASP A 24 -7.19 17.98 -11.66
C ASP A 24 -6.16 16.88 -11.96
N ALA A 25 -5.08 16.83 -11.20
CA ALA A 25 -4.07 15.78 -11.32
C ALA A 25 -4.65 14.39 -11.01
N PHE A 26 -5.54 14.27 -10.02
CA PHE A 26 -6.18 13.00 -9.68
C PHE A 26 -7.15 12.54 -10.78
N ILE A 27 -7.89 13.44 -11.37
CA ILE A 27 -8.77 13.10 -12.51
C ILE A 27 -7.94 12.61 -13.69
N ALA A 28 -6.82 13.26 -13.98
CA ALA A 28 -5.96 12.93 -15.12
C ALA A 28 -5.15 11.63 -14.90
N THR A 29 -4.56 11.44 -13.72
CA THR A 29 -3.58 10.35 -13.48
C THR A 29 -4.04 9.31 -12.44
N GLY A 30 -5.10 9.60 -11.67
CA GLY A 30 -5.61 8.71 -10.61
C GLY A 30 -6.00 7.33 -11.10
N PRO A 31 -6.81 7.18 -12.16
CA PRO A 31 -7.20 5.87 -12.69
C PRO A 31 -6.00 5.00 -13.08
N VAL A 32 -5.01 5.59 -13.75
CA VAL A 32 -3.78 4.88 -14.15
C VAL A 32 -2.96 4.49 -12.91
N SER A 33 -2.86 5.40 -11.93
CA SER A 33 -2.17 5.13 -10.66
C SER A 33 -2.81 3.98 -9.88
N ILE A 34 -4.15 3.91 -9.83
CA ILE A 34 -4.88 2.83 -9.18
C ILE A 34 -4.64 1.50 -9.90
N ILE A 35 -4.78 1.47 -11.23
CA ILE A 35 -4.55 0.26 -12.03
C ILE A 35 -3.11 -0.24 -11.83
N LEU A 36 -2.13 0.64 -11.94
CA LEU A 36 -0.73 0.30 -11.75
C LEU A 36 -0.47 -0.27 -10.35
N ASN A 37 -0.96 0.40 -9.30
CA ASN A 37 -0.76 -0.03 -7.92
C ASN A 37 -1.42 -1.39 -7.64
N LEU A 38 -2.67 -1.59 -8.06
CA LEU A 38 -3.35 -2.88 -7.89
C LEU A 38 -2.69 -4.00 -8.69
N SER A 39 -2.21 -3.71 -9.89
CA SER A 39 -1.49 -4.68 -10.72
C SER A 39 -0.18 -5.12 -10.08
N THR A 40 0.62 -4.17 -9.58
CA THR A 40 1.89 -4.48 -8.89
C THR A 40 1.65 -5.26 -7.59
N MET A 41 0.64 -4.88 -6.79
CA MET A 41 0.24 -5.64 -5.60
C MET A 41 -0.24 -7.05 -5.95
N ALA A 42 -1.03 -7.21 -7.01
CA ALA A 42 -1.48 -8.51 -7.49
C ALA A 42 -0.29 -9.38 -7.94
N LEU A 43 0.65 -8.82 -8.69
CA LEU A 43 1.88 -9.51 -9.07
C LEU A 43 2.68 -9.98 -7.85
N GLY A 44 2.87 -9.12 -6.84
CA GLY A 44 3.53 -9.46 -5.58
C GLY A 44 2.81 -10.60 -4.84
N TYR A 45 1.48 -10.56 -4.78
CA TYR A 45 0.69 -11.60 -4.13
C TYR A 45 0.72 -12.94 -4.86
N TYR A 46 0.51 -12.95 -6.18
CA TYR A 46 0.48 -14.18 -6.96
C TYR A 46 1.86 -14.81 -7.11
N SER A 47 2.91 -14.01 -7.32
CA SER A 47 4.29 -14.54 -7.34
C SER A 47 4.65 -15.21 -6.01
N SER A 48 4.41 -14.55 -4.89
CA SER A 48 4.67 -15.10 -3.56
C SER A 48 3.86 -16.37 -3.26
N LYS A 49 2.61 -16.44 -3.78
CA LYS A 49 1.79 -17.64 -3.71
C LYS A 49 2.38 -18.79 -4.54
N TRP A 50 2.89 -18.49 -5.71
CA TRP A 50 3.51 -19.50 -6.60
C TRP A 50 4.75 -20.11 -5.97
N PHE A 51 5.56 -19.31 -5.26
CA PHE A 51 6.71 -19.81 -4.50
C PHE A 51 6.35 -20.51 -3.18
N GLY A 52 5.07 -20.76 -2.89
CA GLY A 52 4.63 -21.50 -1.70
C GLY A 52 4.83 -20.77 -0.38
N LEU A 53 5.02 -19.45 -0.40
CA LEU A 53 5.27 -18.66 0.81
C LEU A 53 4.06 -18.62 1.73
N ASN A 54 4.29 -18.47 3.04
CA ASN A 54 3.22 -18.36 4.03
C ASN A 54 2.49 -16.99 3.94
N LEU A 55 1.35 -16.85 4.62
CA LEU A 55 0.52 -15.66 4.53
C LEU A 55 1.24 -14.37 4.94
N ALA A 56 2.08 -14.43 5.98
CA ALA A 56 2.84 -13.26 6.44
C ALA A 56 3.86 -12.79 5.40
N GLN A 57 4.61 -13.73 4.81
CA GLN A 57 5.57 -13.46 3.75
C GLN A 57 4.89 -12.92 2.49
N ARG A 58 3.72 -13.50 2.09
CA ARG A 58 2.93 -12.98 0.96
C ARG A 58 2.50 -11.54 1.19
N THR A 59 2.04 -11.23 2.41
CA THR A 59 1.63 -9.87 2.77
C THR A 59 2.79 -8.90 2.63
N SER A 60 3.98 -9.26 3.16
CA SER A 60 5.18 -8.42 3.07
C SER A 60 5.59 -8.15 1.62
N ILE A 61 5.67 -9.20 0.79
CA ILE A 61 6.03 -9.06 -0.62
C ILE A 61 4.99 -8.25 -1.39
N THR A 62 3.69 -8.47 -1.12
CA THR A 62 2.62 -7.70 -1.77
C THR A 62 2.74 -6.21 -1.46
N LEU A 63 3.02 -5.85 -0.20
CA LEU A 63 3.23 -4.47 0.21
C LEU A 63 4.52 -3.89 -0.39
N GLU A 64 5.62 -4.63 -0.33
CA GLU A 64 6.92 -4.20 -0.86
C GLU A 64 6.85 -3.87 -2.36
N VAL A 65 6.21 -4.74 -3.15
CA VAL A 65 6.05 -4.55 -4.61
C VAL A 65 5.04 -3.42 -4.91
N GLY A 66 4.05 -3.20 -4.06
CA GLY A 66 3.06 -2.13 -4.22
C GLY A 66 3.53 -0.75 -3.75
N LEU A 67 4.45 -0.70 -2.78
CA LEU A 67 4.99 0.54 -2.22
C LEU A 67 6.23 0.99 -3.02
N GLN A 68 5.99 1.77 -4.07
CA GLN A 68 7.01 2.31 -4.96
C GLN A 68 7.70 3.56 -4.38
N ASN A 69 8.95 3.78 -4.74
CA ASN A 69 9.68 4.98 -4.32
C ASN A 69 9.30 6.20 -5.17
N SER A 70 8.13 6.76 -4.89
CA SER A 70 7.62 7.95 -5.59
C SER A 70 8.49 9.19 -5.40
N THR A 71 9.19 9.31 -4.25
CA THR A 71 10.09 10.44 -3.99
C THR A 71 11.23 10.48 -4.99
N LEU A 72 11.82 9.33 -5.30
CA LEU A 72 12.85 9.22 -6.33
C LEU A 72 12.28 9.62 -7.72
N SER A 73 11.08 9.15 -8.04
CA SER A 73 10.42 9.49 -9.31
C SER A 73 10.13 10.98 -9.43
N ILE A 74 9.65 11.62 -8.35
CA ILE A 74 9.45 13.08 -8.30
C ILE A 74 10.78 13.83 -8.48
N PHE A 75 11.83 13.39 -7.77
CA PHE A 75 13.17 13.99 -7.88
C PHE A 75 13.69 13.90 -9.33
N MET A 76 13.57 12.75 -9.97
CA MET A 76 13.99 12.57 -11.36
C MET A 76 13.19 13.48 -12.30
N ALA A 77 11.88 13.57 -12.16
CA ALA A 77 11.03 14.42 -12.99
C ALA A 77 11.41 15.91 -12.85
N LEU A 78 11.60 16.38 -11.64
CA LEU A 78 11.88 17.79 -11.38
C LEU A 78 13.34 18.17 -11.67
N THR A 79 14.30 17.31 -11.31
CA THR A 79 15.72 17.67 -11.33
C THR A 79 16.41 17.25 -12.63
N LEU A 80 16.14 16.02 -13.10
CA LEU A 80 16.82 15.51 -14.30
C LEU A 80 16.07 15.86 -15.58
N LEU A 81 14.73 15.81 -15.56
CA LEU A 81 13.90 16.09 -16.74
C LEU A 81 13.40 17.54 -16.76
N SER A 82 13.55 18.29 -15.67
CA SER A 82 13.05 19.68 -15.50
C SER A 82 11.59 19.81 -15.93
N ASN A 83 10.78 18.77 -15.69
CA ASN A 83 9.39 18.69 -16.12
C ASN A 83 8.46 18.53 -14.92
N TYR A 84 7.75 19.60 -14.59
CA TYR A 84 6.83 19.65 -13.47
C TYR A 84 5.63 18.71 -13.67
N ASP A 85 5.08 18.66 -14.88
CA ASP A 85 3.89 17.85 -15.19
C ASP A 85 4.16 16.36 -15.00
N MET A 86 5.37 15.89 -15.32
CA MET A 86 5.78 14.51 -15.07
C MET A 86 5.87 14.16 -13.59
N SER A 87 6.04 15.13 -12.69
CA SER A 87 6.08 14.89 -11.24
C SER A 87 4.70 14.65 -10.63
N MET A 88 3.63 15.06 -11.31
CA MET A 88 2.25 14.93 -10.85
C MET A 88 1.83 13.46 -10.69
N MET A 89 2.17 12.60 -11.66
CA MET A 89 1.79 11.19 -11.63
C MET A 89 2.35 10.45 -10.38
N PRO A 90 3.66 10.49 -10.07
CA PRO A 90 4.17 9.84 -8.87
C PRO A 90 3.67 10.48 -7.58
N ALA A 91 3.29 11.76 -7.58
CA ALA A 91 2.66 12.41 -6.42
C ALA A 91 1.27 11.81 -6.15
N ILE A 92 0.41 11.71 -7.17
CA ILE A 92 -0.90 11.07 -7.05
C ILE A 92 -0.77 9.57 -6.73
N TYR A 93 0.20 8.88 -7.35
CA TYR A 93 0.49 7.48 -7.03
C TYR A 93 0.81 7.30 -5.54
N THR A 94 1.54 8.22 -4.92
CA THR A 94 1.84 8.18 -3.48
C THR A 94 0.58 8.15 -2.62
N LEU A 95 -0.42 8.98 -2.94
CA LEU A 95 -1.70 8.98 -2.23
C LEU A 95 -2.43 7.65 -2.40
N VAL A 96 -2.52 7.16 -3.62
CA VAL A 96 -3.17 5.88 -3.94
C VAL A 96 -2.48 4.72 -3.20
N MET A 97 -1.15 4.62 -3.25
CA MET A 97 -0.43 3.51 -2.63
C MET A 97 -0.56 3.48 -1.11
N PHE A 98 -0.59 4.62 -0.42
CA PHE A 98 -0.81 4.64 1.03
C PHE A 98 -2.23 4.22 1.41
N LEU A 99 -3.24 4.65 0.65
CA LEU A 99 -4.62 4.22 0.87
C LEU A 99 -4.79 2.71 0.65
N THR A 100 -4.31 2.21 -0.47
CA THR A 100 -4.40 0.77 -0.80
C THR A 100 -3.60 -0.09 0.16
N ALA A 101 -2.38 0.32 0.54
CA ALA A 101 -1.58 -0.38 1.55
C ALA A 101 -2.28 -0.43 2.91
N GLY A 102 -2.89 0.68 3.36
CA GLY A 102 -3.65 0.73 4.61
C GLY A 102 -4.84 -0.23 4.61
N ILE A 103 -5.59 -0.28 3.51
CA ILE A 103 -6.70 -1.23 3.32
C ILE A 103 -6.19 -2.67 3.33
N LEU A 104 -5.12 -2.94 2.59
CA LEU A 104 -4.54 -4.28 2.46
C LEU A 104 -4.03 -4.80 3.82
N VAL A 105 -3.32 -3.97 4.58
CA VAL A 105 -2.84 -4.31 5.93
C VAL A 105 -4.01 -4.68 6.85
N ARG A 106 -5.13 -3.95 6.80
CA ARG A 106 -6.32 -4.29 7.58
C ARG A 106 -6.91 -5.65 7.19
N ILE A 107 -7.04 -5.91 5.88
CA ILE A 107 -7.58 -7.17 5.36
C ILE A 107 -6.70 -8.36 5.80
N PHE A 108 -5.38 -8.26 5.60
CA PHE A 108 -4.46 -9.34 5.96
C PHE A 108 -4.34 -9.54 7.46
N SER A 109 -4.34 -8.47 8.27
CA SER A 109 -4.34 -8.57 9.73
C SER A 109 -5.60 -9.28 10.26
N ALA A 110 -6.76 -8.96 9.72
CA ALA A 110 -8.00 -9.63 10.08
C ALA A 110 -7.96 -11.13 9.73
N ARG A 111 -7.43 -11.47 8.56
CA ARG A 111 -7.28 -12.86 8.09
C ARG A 111 -6.27 -13.64 8.94
N HIS A 112 -5.14 -13.04 9.25
CA HIS A 112 -4.11 -13.64 10.10
C HIS A 112 -4.64 -13.91 11.52
N ASN A 113 -5.36 -12.96 12.11
CA ASN A 113 -5.96 -13.13 13.42
C ASN A 113 -7.03 -14.24 13.46
N LYS A 114 -7.79 -14.42 12.38
CA LYS A 114 -8.76 -15.50 12.26
C LYS A 114 -8.08 -16.86 12.21
N LEU A 115 -7.02 -17.01 11.42
CA LEU A 115 -6.24 -18.27 11.34
C LEU A 115 -5.60 -18.62 12.69
N ARG A 116 -4.98 -17.65 13.34
CA ARG A 116 -4.37 -17.84 14.66
C ARG A 116 -5.39 -18.28 15.73
N LYS A 117 -6.62 -17.73 15.71
CA LYS A 117 -7.69 -18.18 16.63
C LYS A 117 -8.08 -19.63 16.37
N SER A 118 -8.25 -20.04 15.11
CA SER A 118 -8.60 -21.42 14.78
C SER A 118 -7.50 -22.42 15.15
N GLU A 119 -6.23 -22.04 15.03
CA GLU A 119 -5.10 -22.86 15.49
C GLU A 119 -5.09 -23.05 17.01
N ILE A 120 -5.35 -21.98 17.77
CA ILE A 120 -5.43 -22.04 19.24
C ILE A 120 -6.61 -22.91 19.68
N GLU A 121 -7.78 -22.75 19.07
CA GLU A 121 -8.97 -23.57 19.40
C GLU A 121 -8.72 -25.05 19.12
N SER A 122 -8.11 -25.39 18.00
CA SER A 122 -7.76 -26.77 17.65
C SER A 122 -6.74 -27.38 18.61
N SER A 123 -5.74 -26.62 19.03
CA SER A 123 -4.73 -27.06 20.00
C SER A 123 -5.31 -27.28 21.39
N VAL A 124 -6.23 -26.42 21.84
CA VAL A 124 -6.93 -26.57 23.12
C VAL A 124 -7.86 -27.77 23.12
N LEU A 125 -8.57 -28.01 22.01
CA LEU A 125 -9.40 -29.22 21.86
C LEU A 125 -8.57 -30.50 21.89
N ALA A 126 -7.45 -30.54 21.19
CA ALA A 126 -6.54 -31.69 21.21
C ALA A 126 -5.98 -31.97 22.62
N ALA A 127 -5.63 -30.93 23.38
CA ALA A 127 -5.15 -31.06 24.76
C ALA A 127 -6.22 -31.52 25.76
N ARG A 128 -7.51 -31.33 25.45
CA ARG A 128 -8.63 -31.82 26.29
C ARG A 128 -9.00 -33.27 26.04
N MET A 129 -8.57 -33.83 24.93
CA MET A 129 -8.85 -35.21 24.52
C MET A 129 -7.75 -36.19 24.97
N LEU A 130 -6.63 -35.71 25.48
CA LEU A 130 -5.54 -36.45 26.12
C LEU A 130 -5.70 -36.46 27.63
#